data_aaf80ec70566cf0df5bc2a7cf920387e
#
_entry.id   aaf80ec70566cf0df5bc2a7cf920387e
#
_cell.length_a   1.000
_cell.length_b   1.000
_cell.length_c   1.000
_cell.angle_alpha   90.00
_cell.angle_beta   90.00
_cell.angle_gamma   90.00
#
_symmetry.space_group_name_H-M   'P 1'
#
loop_
_entity.id
_entity.type
_entity.pdbx_description
1 polymer ?
#
loop_
_entity_poly.entity_id
_entity_poly.type
_entity_poly.pdbx_seq_one_letter_code
_entity_poly.pdbx_strand_id
1 'polypeptide(L)'
;LKKIDSHEFSTIDANRALDLVVALMKIPGPSCHEAKIAQYVRRRLTAAGIPASAISTDNAHKKSPAGGSTGNLIVKLPGTLRAPRRMLMAHLDTVPLCVGCRPIQRGDSYISGNPRSALGADNRSGVAAVLNAILEIKRKKIPHPPLTLLFTVQEELGLFGSRFVNVGKLGKPKLAWNWDGRGPHRITHAAIGGRTLSITFHGIASHAGGAADRGVSAIALAGLAIQDLVSGGWHGEFLRGGKVGTCNLATIHGSDATNVV
;
A
#
# COMPACT_ATOMS: atom_id res chain seq x y z
N LEU A 1 -31.14 0.93 -19.39
CA LEU A 1 -29.69 1.22 -19.53
C LEU A 1 -29.42 1.36 -21.02
N LYS A 2 -29.23 2.59 -21.54
CA LYS A 2 -28.69 2.78 -22.90
C LYS A 2 -27.36 2.05 -22.98
N LYS A 3 -27.19 1.18 -23.97
CA LYS A 3 -25.88 0.63 -24.32
C LYS A 3 -24.96 1.82 -24.60
N ILE A 4 -23.96 1.99 -23.76
CA ILE A 4 -22.91 2.96 -23.99
C ILE A 4 -21.99 2.30 -25.01
N ASP A 5 -21.85 2.93 -26.18
CA ASP A 5 -21.06 2.39 -27.26
C ASP A 5 -19.58 2.36 -26.84
N SER A 6 -18.95 1.18 -26.89
CA SER A 6 -17.57 0.98 -26.46
C SER A 6 -16.55 1.82 -27.28
N HIS A 7 -16.95 2.32 -28.44
CA HIS A 7 -16.12 3.18 -29.29
C HIS A 7 -15.98 4.63 -28.78
N GLU A 8 -16.91 5.14 -27.97
CA GLU A 8 -16.80 6.49 -27.38
C GLU A 8 -15.74 6.60 -26.27
N PHE A 9 -15.26 5.49 -25.71
CA PHE A 9 -14.23 5.47 -24.67
C PHE A 9 -12.79 5.31 -25.22
N SER A 10 -12.62 5.24 -26.52
CA SER A 10 -11.37 4.78 -27.17
C SER A 10 -10.22 5.79 -27.19
N THR A 11 -10.27 6.90 -26.47
CA THR A 11 -9.15 7.85 -26.48
C THR A 11 -8.76 8.32 -25.08
N ILE A 12 -8.37 7.39 -24.21
CA ILE A 12 -7.52 7.76 -23.06
C ILE A 12 -6.18 8.16 -23.67
N ASP A 13 -5.73 9.37 -23.36
CA ASP A 13 -4.40 9.82 -23.73
C ASP A 13 -3.36 9.02 -22.92
N ALA A 14 -2.82 7.97 -23.52
CA ALA A 14 -1.88 7.06 -22.88
C ALA A 14 -0.58 7.78 -22.47
N ASN A 15 -0.11 8.73 -23.26
CA ASN A 15 1.09 9.51 -22.95
C ASN A 15 0.87 10.36 -21.70
N ARG A 16 -0.28 11.03 -21.59
CA ARG A 16 -0.63 11.81 -20.39
C ARG A 16 -0.76 10.93 -19.13
N ALA A 17 -1.35 9.75 -19.29
CA ALA A 17 -1.44 8.80 -18.18
C ALA A 17 -0.05 8.33 -17.74
N LEU A 18 0.84 8.04 -18.68
CA LEU A 18 2.21 7.61 -18.42
C LEU A 18 3.04 8.73 -17.78
N ASP A 19 2.94 9.97 -18.29
CA ASP A 19 3.60 11.13 -17.69
C ASP A 19 3.18 11.32 -16.22
N LEU A 20 1.91 11.05 -15.93
CA LEU A 20 1.38 11.13 -14.56
C LEU A 20 2.02 10.06 -13.65
N VAL A 21 2.14 8.80 -14.12
CA VAL A 21 2.81 7.73 -13.37
C VAL A 21 4.27 8.12 -13.09
N VAL A 22 4.99 8.56 -14.12
CA VAL A 22 6.40 8.99 -14.00
C VAL A 22 6.56 10.16 -13.02
N ALA A 23 5.65 11.14 -13.08
CA ALA A 23 5.65 12.25 -12.13
C ALA A 23 5.41 11.80 -10.69
N LEU A 24 4.47 10.87 -10.47
CA LEU A 24 4.15 10.33 -9.15
C LEU A 24 5.32 9.53 -8.56
N MET A 25 6.01 8.71 -9.36
CA MET A 25 7.17 7.93 -8.92
C MET A 25 8.35 8.79 -8.45
N LYS A 26 8.48 10.01 -8.95
CA LYS A 26 9.52 10.97 -8.53
C LYS A 26 9.27 11.60 -7.16
N ILE A 27 8.03 11.48 -6.63
CA ILE A 27 7.65 12.14 -5.37
C ILE A 27 7.90 11.18 -4.21
N PRO A 28 8.80 11.52 -3.26
CA PRO A 28 8.99 10.72 -2.06
C PRO A 28 7.69 10.63 -1.24
N GLY A 29 7.42 9.47 -0.72
CA GLY A 29 6.27 9.22 0.16
C GLY A 29 6.31 7.80 0.68
N PRO A 30 7.36 7.42 1.44
CA PRO A 30 7.33 6.13 2.13
C PRO A 30 6.24 6.14 3.19
N SER A 31 5.84 4.96 3.64
CA SER A 31 4.84 4.82 4.71
C SER A 31 5.16 5.75 5.88
N CYS A 32 4.14 6.36 6.47
CA CYS A 32 4.18 7.42 7.48
C CYS A 32 4.60 8.81 6.97
N HIS A 33 5.11 8.96 5.75
CA HIS A 33 5.62 10.23 5.19
C HIS A 33 4.90 10.63 3.89
N GLU A 34 3.62 10.33 3.76
CA GLU A 34 2.82 10.48 2.53
C GLU A 34 2.34 11.92 2.27
N ALA A 35 2.60 12.87 3.17
CA ALA A 35 2.06 14.23 3.06
C ALA A 35 2.38 14.91 1.70
N LYS A 36 3.60 14.72 1.16
CA LYS A 36 4.01 15.33 -0.12
C LYS A 36 3.22 14.77 -1.30
N ILE A 37 3.05 13.45 -1.36
CA ILE A 37 2.29 12.81 -2.43
C ILE A 37 0.80 13.10 -2.31
N ALA A 38 0.24 13.09 -1.10
CA ALA A 38 -1.15 13.48 -0.85
C ALA A 38 -1.42 14.93 -1.30
N GLN A 39 -0.50 15.86 -1.02
CA GLN A 39 -0.59 17.24 -1.47
C GLN A 39 -0.49 17.36 -3.00
N TYR A 40 0.35 16.56 -3.66
CA TYR A 40 0.43 16.53 -5.12
C TYR A 40 -0.91 16.09 -5.72
N VAL A 41 -1.48 14.97 -5.26
CA VAL A 41 -2.79 14.48 -5.72
C VAL A 41 -3.87 15.54 -5.51
N ARG A 42 -3.91 16.16 -4.31
CA ARG A 42 -4.85 17.25 -4.01
C ARG A 42 -4.73 18.39 -5.02
N ARG A 43 -3.51 18.88 -5.29
CA ARG A 43 -3.28 19.98 -6.26
C ARG A 43 -3.73 19.59 -7.66
N ARG A 44 -3.48 18.37 -8.11
CA ARG A 44 -3.93 17.90 -9.43
C ARG A 44 -5.46 17.88 -9.54
N LEU A 45 -6.14 17.46 -8.49
CA LEU A 45 -7.60 17.44 -8.41
C LEU A 45 -8.20 18.86 -8.39
N THR A 46 -7.65 19.77 -7.59
CA THR A 46 -8.13 21.16 -7.54
C THR A 46 -7.88 21.90 -8.87
N ALA A 47 -6.73 21.67 -9.51
CA ALA A 47 -6.44 22.22 -10.84
C ALA A 47 -7.42 21.73 -11.93
N ALA A 48 -8.00 20.55 -11.76
CA ALA A 48 -9.05 20.02 -12.63
C ALA A 48 -10.47 20.52 -12.28
N GLY A 49 -10.58 21.50 -11.37
CA GLY A 49 -11.86 22.10 -10.98
C GLY A 49 -12.65 21.30 -9.96
N ILE A 50 -12.01 20.41 -9.20
CA ILE A 50 -12.64 19.77 -8.05
C ILE A 50 -12.53 20.72 -6.85
N PRO A 51 -13.67 21.12 -6.25
CA PRO A 51 -13.65 22.10 -5.16
C PRO A 51 -12.96 21.54 -3.92
N ALA A 52 -12.24 22.38 -3.21
CA ALA A 52 -11.51 21.98 -1.99
C ALA A 52 -12.42 21.35 -0.93
N SER A 53 -13.70 21.76 -0.87
CA SER A 53 -14.71 21.18 0.02
C SER A 53 -15.05 19.72 -0.27
N ALA A 54 -14.80 19.25 -1.49
CA ALA A 54 -14.99 17.85 -1.88
C ALA A 54 -13.80 16.97 -1.45
N ILE A 55 -12.67 17.57 -1.04
CA ILE A 55 -11.41 16.89 -0.73
C ILE A 55 -11.13 17.00 0.78
N SER A 56 -11.05 15.89 1.46
CA SER A 56 -10.79 15.83 2.90
C SER A 56 -9.72 14.79 3.23
N THR A 57 -9.20 14.86 4.44
CA THR A 57 -8.41 13.77 5.04
C THR A 57 -9.14 13.22 6.25
N ASP A 58 -8.83 11.99 6.62
CA ASP A 58 -9.25 11.43 7.91
C ASP A 58 -8.10 11.43 8.94
N ASN A 59 -8.31 10.74 10.05
CA ASN A 59 -7.35 10.65 11.14
C ASN A 59 -6.73 9.24 11.27
N ALA A 60 -6.66 8.47 10.18
CA ALA A 60 -6.13 7.10 10.21
C ALA A 60 -4.71 7.06 10.78
N HIS A 61 -3.84 7.99 10.38
CA HIS A 61 -2.46 8.11 10.88
C HIS A 61 -2.37 8.32 12.41
N LYS A 62 -3.35 8.98 13.02
CA LYS A 62 -3.38 9.20 14.48
C LYS A 62 -3.80 7.95 15.24
N LYS A 63 -4.48 7.02 14.58
CA LYS A 63 -4.93 5.74 15.14
C LYS A 63 -3.95 4.60 14.85
N SER A 64 -3.08 4.80 13.88
CA SER A 64 -2.03 3.85 13.53
C SER A 64 -0.98 3.78 14.62
N PRO A 65 -0.49 2.59 14.99
CA PRO A 65 0.64 2.45 15.91
C PRO A 65 1.94 3.05 15.36
N ALA A 66 2.04 3.22 14.03
CA ALA A 66 3.19 3.82 13.38
C ALA A 66 3.14 5.37 13.31
N GLY A 67 2.04 5.99 13.73
CA GLY A 67 1.85 7.43 13.59
C GLY A 67 1.68 7.86 12.12
N GLY A 68 2.32 8.95 11.72
CA GLY A 68 2.37 9.39 10.33
C GLY A 68 2.09 10.87 10.11
N SER A 69 2.42 11.34 8.92
CA SER A 69 2.36 12.76 8.54
C SER A 69 1.00 13.22 8.03
N THR A 70 0.13 12.29 7.62
CA THR A 70 -1.21 12.57 7.10
C THR A 70 -2.10 11.33 7.18
N GLY A 71 -3.42 11.52 7.19
CA GLY A 71 -4.40 10.44 7.04
C GLY A 71 -4.75 10.16 5.58
N ASN A 72 -5.69 9.24 5.38
CA ASN A 72 -6.19 8.92 4.05
C ASN A 72 -6.76 10.16 3.35
N LEU A 73 -6.47 10.31 2.06
CA LEU A 73 -7.07 11.36 1.25
C LEU A 73 -8.40 10.84 0.65
N ILE A 74 -9.48 11.56 0.95
CA ILE A 74 -10.83 11.18 0.57
C ILE A 74 -11.44 12.30 -0.28
N VAL A 75 -11.95 11.93 -1.46
CA VAL A 75 -12.61 12.85 -2.36
C VAL A 75 -14.02 12.36 -2.65
N LYS A 76 -15.04 13.21 -2.46
CA LYS A 76 -16.43 12.89 -2.76
C LYS A 76 -16.95 13.77 -3.90
N LEU A 77 -17.27 13.15 -5.01
CA LEU A 77 -17.85 13.82 -6.16
C LEU A 77 -19.36 13.53 -6.23
N PRO A 78 -20.21 14.53 -6.46
CA PRO A 78 -21.57 14.30 -6.88
C PRO A 78 -21.54 13.62 -8.26
N GLY A 79 -22.51 12.74 -8.53
CA GLY A 79 -22.66 12.16 -9.85
C GLY A 79 -23.42 13.11 -10.79
N THR A 80 -23.25 12.88 -12.08
CA THR A 80 -24.13 13.43 -13.12
C THR A 80 -25.25 12.45 -13.49
N LEU A 81 -25.11 11.18 -13.07
CA LEU A 81 -26.08 10.12 -13.26
C LEU A 81 -26.73 9.74 -11.93
N ARG A 82 -28.03 9.43 -11.95
CA ARG A 82 -28.76 8.87 -10.81
C ARG A 82 -28.41 7.38 -10.66
N ALA A 83 -27.40 7.08 -9.90
CA ALA A 83 -26.90 5.73 -9.67
C ALA A 83 -26.25 5.59 -8.27
N PRO A 84 -26.10 4.37 -7.74
CA PRO A 84 -25.40 4.16 -6.49
C PRO A 84 -23.93 4.61 -6.56
N ARG A 85 -23.44 5.17 -5.45
CA ARG A 85 -22.04 5.62 -5.31
C ARG A 85 -21.07 4.47 -5.56
N ARG A 86 -19.99 4.77 -6.27
CA ARG A 86 -18.86 3.88 -6.52
C ARG A 86 -17.61 4.41 -5.80
N MET A 87 -16.70 3.53 -5.41
CA MET A 87 -15.43 3.91 -4.81
C MET A 87 -14.27 3.40 -5.64
N LEU A 88 -13.29 4.25 -5.86
CA LEU A 88 -12.04 3.95 -6.54
C LEU A 88 -10.91 4.15 -5.55
N MET A 89 -10.00 3.17 -5.43
CA MET A 89 -8.99 3.14 -4.38
C MET A 89 -7.60 2.84 -4.94
N ALA A 90 -6.60 3.38 -4.27
CA ALA A 90 -5.19 3.03 -4.39
C ALA A 90 -4.46 3.51 -3.12
N HIS A 91 -3.30 2.94 -2.80
CA HIS A 91 -2.50 3.47 -1.69
C HIS A 91 -1.45 4.48 -2.16
N LEU A 92 -1.16 5.45 -1.28
CA LEU A 92 -0.22 6.54 -1.56
C LEU A 92 1.23 6.19 -1.22
N ASP A 93 1.43 5.38 -0.21
CA ASP A 93 2.76 5.08 0.28
C ASP A 93 3.53 4.13 -0.65
N THR A 94 4.80 4.05 -0.42
CA THR A 94 5.72 3.08 -1.02
C THR A 94 6.65 2.59 0.07
N VAL A 95 7.33 1.47 -0.17
CA VAL A 95 8.43 1.04 0.69
C VAL A 95 9.56 2.08 0.69
N PRO A 96 10.36 2.20 1.79
CA PRO A 96 11.44 3.19 1.89
C PRO A 96 12.47 3.12 0.77
N LEU A 97 12.68 1.92 0.20
CA LEU A 97 13.60 1.70 -0.91
C LEU A 97 13.27 2.53 -2.16
N CYS A 98 12.03 3.02 -2.31
CA CYS A 98 11.61 3.83 -3.45
C CYS A 98 12.02 5.31 -3.35
N VAL A 99 12.53 5.76 -2.21
CA VAL A 99 12.99 7.14 -2.03
C VAL A 99 14.20 7.41 -2.92
N GLY A 100 14.15 8.53 -3.66
CA GLY A 100 15.21 8.90 -4.61
C GLY A 100 15.11 8.19 -5.96
N CYS A 101 13.98 7.56 -6.27
CA CYS A 101 13.70 6.99 -7.58
C CYS A 101 13.86 8.03 -8.70
N ARG A 102 14.51 7.65 -9.77
CA ARG A 102 14.63 8.41 -11.02
C ARG A 102 14.11 7.53 -12.17
N PRO A 103 12.81 7.58 -12.50
CA PRO A 103 12.25 6.76 -13.57
C PRO A 103 12.90 7.11 -14.90
N ILE A 104 13.44 6.13 -15.58
CA ILE A 104 13.96 6.22 -16.96
C ILE A 104 13.30 5.14 -17.81
N GLN A 105 12.95 5.50 -19.03
CA GLN A 105 12.37 4.58 -19.99
C GLN A 105 13.46 3.72 -20.63
N ARG A 106 13.18 2.42 -20.73
CA ARG A 106 13.98 1.46 -21.51
C ARG A 106 13.04 0.59 -22.34
N GLY A 107 12.98 0.86 -23.64
CA GLY A 107 12.00 0.22 -24.52
C GLY A 107 10.58 0.51 -24.02
N ASP A 108 9.79 -0.54 -23.84
CA ASP A 108 8.40 -0.46 -23.34
C ASP A 108 8.29 -0.49 -21.81
N SER A 109 9.40 -0.43 -21.09
CA SER A 109 9.46 -0.53 -19.64
C SER A 109 10.11 0.69 -19.01
N TYR A 110 9.88 0.86 -17.70
CA TYR A 110 10.57 1.85 -16.86
C TYR A 110 11.39 1.15 -15.80
N ILE A 111 12.55 1.71 -15.52
CA ILE A 111 13.44 1.27 -14.43
C ILE A 111 13.81 2.48 -13.58
N SER A 112 14.31 2.25 -12.36
CA SER A 112 14.96 3.32 -11.62
C SER A 112 16.36 3.56 -12.16
N GLY A 113 16.66 4.81 -12.56
CA GLY A 113 18.00 5.24 -12.92
C GLY A 113 18.92 5.45 -11.71
N ASN A 114 18.40 5.30 -10.50
CA ASN A 114 19.18 5.24 -9.28
C ASN A 114 19.31 3.76 -8.87
N PRO A 115 20.52 3.15 -8.95
CA PRO A 115 20.71 1.73 -8.66
C PRO A 115 20.44 1.34 -7.21
N ARG A 116 20.35 2.33 -6.31
CA ARG A 116 20.05 2.12 -4.88
C ARG A 116 18.58 2.34 -4.55
N SER A 117 17.70 2.53 -5.54
CA SER A 117 16.28 2.72 -5.29
C SER A 117 15.42 1.86 -6.21
N ALA A 118 14.31 1.36 -5.66
CA ALA A 118 13.25 0.74 -6.43
C ALA A 118 12.43 1.79 -7.21
N LEU A 119 11.65 1.32 -8.19
CA LEU A 119 10.86 2.19 -9.07
C LEU A 119 9.65 2.83 -8.34
N GLY A 120 9.01 2.10 -7.41
CA GLY A 120 7.84 2.56 -6.68
C GLY A 120 6.55 2.56 -7.53
N ALA A 121 6.49 1.71 -8.56
CA ALA A 121 5.27 1.54 -9.36
C ALA A 121 4.11 1.01 -8.52
N ASP A 122 4.41 0.21 -7.52
CA ASP A 122 3.54 -0.14 -6.40
C ASP A 122 3.58 1.01 -5.36
N ASN A 123 2.51 1.76 -5.13
CA ASN A 123 1.30 1.73 -5.96
C ASN A 123 1.08 3.07 -6.70
N ARG A 124 2.16 3.72 -7.19
CA ARG A 124 2.05 4.97 -7.98
C ARG A 124 1.27 4.77 -9.27
N SER A 125 1.31 3.55 -9.85
CA SER A 125 0.51 3.19 -11.03
C SER A 125 -0.99 3.16 -10.71
N GLY A 126 -1.40 2.57 -9.60
CA GLY A 126 -2.80 2.59 -9.14
C GLY A 126 -3.28 3.99 -8.81
N VAL A 127 -2.46 4.79 -8.12
CA VAL A 127 -2.77 6.22 -7.87
C VAL A 127 -2.96 6.97 -9.19
N ALA A 128 -2.10 6.74 -10.18
CA ALA A 128 -2.21 7.36 -11.49
C ALA A 128 -3.47 6.91 -12.23
N ALA A 129 -3.82 5.63 -12.19
CA ALA A 129 -5.03 5.11 -12.82
C ALA A 129 -6.29 5.79 -12.27
N VAL A 130 -6.44 5.84 -10.95
CA VAL A 130 -7.57 6.50 -10.28
C VAL A 130 -7.58 8.00 -10.57
N LEU A 131 -6.44 8.68 -10.44
CA LEU A 131 -6.34 10.12 -10.66
C LEU A 131 -6.60 10.48 -12.12
N ASN A 132 -5.98 9.78 -13.08
CA ASN A 132 -6.17 10.04 -14.51
C ASN A 132 -7.63 9.82 -14.93
N ALA A 133 -8.30 8.77 -14.44
CA ALA A 133 -9.72 8.55 -14.71
C ALA A 133 -10.58 9.77 -14.34
N ILE A 134 -10.32 10.37 -13.18
CA ILE A 134 -11.06 11.56 -12.74
C ILE A 134 -10.69 12.79 -13.56
N LEU A 135 -9.41 12.97 -13.89
CA LEU A 135 -8.97 14.07 -14.75
C LEU A 135 -9.63 14.01 -16.14
N GLU A 136 -9.73 12.79 -16.72
CA GLU A 136 -10.42 12.59 -17.99
C GLU A 136 -11.94 12.80 -17.90
N ILE A 137 -12.59 12.30 -16.84
CA ILE A 137 -14.01 12.54 -16.57
C ILE A 137 -14.28 14.07 -16.53
N LYS A 138 -13.46 14.83 -15.83
CA LYS A 138 -13.61 16.27 -15.72
C LYS A 138 -13.34 16.99 -17.06
N ARG A 139 -12.26 16.63 -17.74
CA ARG A 139 -11.85 17.24 -19.00
C ARG A 139 -12.87 17.01 -20.12
N LYS A 140 -13.38 15.77 -20.25
CA LYS A 140 -14.32 15.37 -21.31
C LYS A 140 -15.77 15.48 -20.89
N LYS A 141 -16.06 15.92 -19.65
CA LYS A 141 -17.42 16.01 -19.08
C LYS A 141 -18.18 14.69 -19.17
N ILE A 142 -17.49 13.56 -18.92
CA ILE A 142 -18.06 12.22 -19.02
C ILE A 142 -19.14 12.05 -17.95
N PRO A 143 -20.36 11.61 -18.31
CA PRO A 143 -21.40 11.28 -17.33
C PRO A 143 -20.93 10.16 -16.40
N HIS A 144 -21.11 10.35 -15.08
CA HIS A 144 -20.64 9.39 -14.10
C HIS A 144 -21.56 9.29 -12.88
N PRO A 145 -21.61 8.12 -12.20
CA PRO A 145 -22.29 7.98 -10.91
C PRO A 145 -21.60 8.85 -9.84
N PRO A 146 -22.23 9.05 -8.67
CA PRO A 146 -21.53 9.60 -7.51
C PRO A 146 -20.27 8.78 -7.20
N LEU A 147 -19.12 9.45 -7.03
CA LEU A 147 -17.83 8.80 -6.81
C LEU A 147 -17.25 9.15 -5.45
N THR A 148 -16.56 8.20 -4.84
CA THR A 148 -15.61 8.41 -3.76
C THR A 148 -14.25 7.93 -4.24
N LEU A 149 -13.23 8.78 -4.14
CA LEU A 149 -11.85 8.36 -4.28
C LEU A 149 -11.27 8.19 -2.89
N LEU A 150 -10.61 7.08 -2.65
CA LEU A 150 -9.92 6.80 -1.41
C LEU A 150 -8.46 6.47 -1.72
N PHE A 151 -7.58 7.38 -1.35
CA PHE A 151 -6.15 7.16 -1.40
C PHE A 151 -5.67 6.88 0.02
N THR A 152 -5.31 5.62 0.27
CA THR A 152 -4.91 5.17 1.61
C THR A 152 -3.45 5.47 1.88
N VAL A 153 -3.10 5.52 3.16
CA VAL A 153 -1.73 5.64 3.67
C VAL A 153 -1.33 4.34 4.36
N GLN A 154 -0.01 4.09 4.50
CA GLN A 154 0.53 2.98 5.30
C GLN A 154 -0.03 1.60 4.91
N GLU A 155 -0.21 1.38 3.62
CA GLU A 155 -0.59 0.06 3.09
C GLU A 155 0.51 -0.95 3.40
N GLU A 156 1.76 -0.60 3.09
CA GLU A 156 2.99 -1.41 3.16
C GLU A 156 3.37 -1.81 4.61
N LEU A 157 2.77 -1.17 5.62
CA LEU A 157 2.93 -1.52 7.03
C LEU A 157 1.82 -2.43 7.56
N GLY A 158 0.99 -2.99 6.68
CA GLY A 158 -0.11 -3.89 7.05
C GLY A 158 -1.48 -3.22 7.03
N LEU A 159 -1.73 -2.45 5.98
CA LEU A 159 -3.05 -1.87 5.66
C LEU A 159 -3.56 -0.87 6.70
N PHE A 160 -2.70 -0.17 7.43
CA PHE A 160 -3.14 0.66 8.55
C PHE A 160 -4.09 1.78 8.11
N GLY A 161 -3.86 2.40 6.94
CA GLY A 161 -4.76 3.40 6.41
C GLY A 161 -6.18 2.88 6.22
N SER A 162 -6.34 1.71 5.63
CA SER A 162 -7.65 1.09 5.41
C SER A 162 -8.26 0.53 6.70
N ARG A 163 -7.46 0.01 7.62
CA ARG A 163 -7.93 -0.48 8.93
C ARG A 163 -8.54 0.63 9.78
N PHE A 164 -7.98 1.83 9.72
CA PHE A 164 -8.39 2.98 10.54
C PHE A 164 -9.16 4.05 9.76
N VAL A 165 -9.60 3.72 8.53
CA VAL A 165 -10.37 4.65 7.70
C VAL A 165 -11.65 5.12 8.41
N ASN A 166 -11.96 6.41 8.27
CA ASN A 166 -13.24 6.92 8.72
C ASN A 166 -14.34 6.58 7.71
N VAL A 167 -15.01 5.46 7.92
CA VAL A 167 -16.07 4.93 7.03
C VAL A 167 -17.20 5.95 6.82
N GLY A 168 -17.51 6.77 7.85
CA GLY A 168 -18.53 7.82 7.75
C GLY A 168 -18.24 8.86 6.67
N LYS A 169 -16.95 9.07 6.34
CA LYS A 169 -16.54 10.00 5.26
C LYS A 169 -16.68 9.42 3.86
N LEU A 170 -16.89 8.10 3.70
CA LEU A 170 -16.89 7.45 2.39
C LEU A 170 -18.19 7.64 1.59
N GLY A 171 -19.29 8.05 2.24
CA GLY A 171 -20.56 8.31 1.55
C GLY A 171 -21.31 7.05 1.11
N LYS A 172 -21.11 5.92 1.78
CA LYS A 172 -21.81 4.63 1.59
C LYS A 172 -21.72 4.09 0.14
N PRO A 173 -20.52 3.87 -0.41
CA PRO A 173 -20.37 3.28 -1.74
C PRO A 173 -20.93 1.86 -1.77
N LYS A 174 -21.56 1.48 -2.88
CA LYS A 174 -22.13 0.13 -3.07
C LYS A 174 -21.15 -0.85 -3.71
N LEU A 175 -20.17 -0.35 -4.44
CA LEU A 175 -19.06 -1.11 -5.00
C LEU A 175 -17.77 -0.31 -4.86
N ALA A 176 -16.68 -1.03 -4.67
CA ALA A 176 -15.34 -0.48 -4.59
C ALA A 176 -14.39 -1.25 -5.51
N TRP A 177 -13.49 -0.55 -6.15
CA TRP A 177 -12.37 -1.12 -6.90
C TRP A 177 -11.07 -0.56 -6.34
N ASN A 178 -10.13 -1.46 -6.06
CA ASN A 178 -8.78 -1.14 -5.66
C ASN A 178 -7.81 -1.44 -6.80
N TRP A 179 -7.04 -0.45 -7.21
CA TRP A 179 -5.97 -0.61 -8.20
C TRP A 179 -4.66 -0.92 -7.48
N ASP A 180 -4.54 -2.19 -7.08
CA ASP A 180 -3.41 -2.69 -6.34
C ASP A 180 -3.34 -4.19 -6.58
N GLY A 181 -2.49 -4.62 -7.48
CA GLY A 181 -2.45 -6.02 -7.84
C GLY A 181 -1.54 -6.32 -9.03
N ARG A 182 -1.46 -7.60 -9.34
CA ARG A 182 -0.59 -8.13 -10.38
C ARG A 182 -1.33 -8.28 -11.72
N GLY A 183 -0.95 -7.46 -12.66
CA GLY A 183 -1.38 -7.57 -14.07
C GLY A 183 -2.73 -6.92 -14.39
N PRO A 184 -2.81 -6.23 -15.53
CA PRO A 184 -3.95 -5.38 -15.90
C PRO A 184 -5.23 -6.16 -16.24
N HIS A 185 -5.12 -7.47 -16.48
CA HIS A 185 -6.25 -8.33 -16.87
C HIS A 185 -6.77 -9.21 -15.72
N ARG A 186 -6.35 -8.96 -14.49
CA ARG A 186 -6.75 -9.75 -13.31
C ARG A 186 -7.62 -8.93 -12.39
N ILE A 187 -8.72 -9.54 -11.93
CA ILE A 187 -9.55 -9.04 -10.86
C ILE A 187 -9.39 -9.99 -9.67
N THR A 188 -8.79 -9.50 -8.59
CA THR A 188 -8.69 -10.25 -7.34
C THR A 188 -9.96 -9.99 -6.53
N HIS A 189 -10.76 -11.02 -6.29
CA HIS A 189 -12.01 -10.92 -5.54
C HIS A 189 -11.93 -11.54 -4.14
N ALA A 190 -10.80 -12.16 -3.80
CA ALA A 190 -10.54 -12.75 -2.49
C ALA A 190 -9.04 -12.65 -2.16
N ALA A 191 -8.73 -12.58 -0.90
CA ALA A 191 -7.36 -12.57 -0.40
C ALA A 191 -7.18 -13.60 0.71
N ILE A 192 -5.95 -14.10 0.87
CA ILE A 192 -5.57 -14.97 1.98
C ILE A 192 -5.47 -14.13 3.24
N GLY A 193 -6.02 -14.63 4.34
CA GLY A 193 -5.88 -14.00 5.65
C GLY A 193 -4.42 -14.10 6.15
N GLY A 194 -3.92 -13.02 6.76
CA GLY A 194 -2.59 -12.97 7.37
C GLY A 194 -2.64 -12.82 8.88
N ARG A 195 -1.60 -13.31 9.56
CA ARG A 195 -1.35 -13.10 10.98
C ARG A 195 0.13 -12.83 11.21
N THR A 196 0.41 -11.89 12.10
CA THR A 196 1.76 -11.69 12.64
C THR A 196 1.80 -12.33 14.00
N LEU A 197 2.82 -13.16 14.24
CA LEU A 197 3.11 -13.75 15.54
C LEU A 197 4.39 -13.10 16.07
N SER A 198 4.36 -12.71 17.35
CA SER A 198 5.54 -12.31 18.11
C SER A 198 5.77 -13.37 19.17
N ILE A 199 6.97 -13.95 19.17
CA ILE A 199 7.39 -14.97 20.13
C ILE A 199 8.55 -14.41 20.90
N THR A 200 8.43 -14.38 22.21
CA THR A 200 9.49 -13.93 23.12
C THR A 200 10.06 -15.13 23.87
N PHE A 201 11.37 -15.30 23.78
CA PHE A 201 12.12 -16.29 24.56
C PHE A 201 12.77 -15.59 25.75
N HIS A 202 12.54 -16.11 26.95
CA HIS A 202 13.16 -15.64 28.17
C HIS A 202 14.27 -16.60 28.56
N GLY A 203 15.48 -16.09 28.69
CA GLY A 203 16.64 -16.80 29.16
C GLY A 203 16.95 -16.51 30.61
N ILE A 204 18.04 -17.10 31.11
CA ILE A 204 18.61 -16.82 32.41
C ILE A 204 20.01 -16.25 32.18
N ALA A 205 20.21 -14.99 32.58
CA ALA A 205 21.49 -14.33 32.38
C ALA A 205 22.56 -14.89 33.30
N SER A 206 23.76 -15.17 32.76
CA SER A 206 24.95 -15.55 33.50
C SER A 206 26.18 -15.03 32.78
N HIS A 207 27.33 -15.01 33.49
CA HIS A 207 28.59 -14.57 32.91
C HIS A 207 29.16 -15.66 31.98
N ALA A 208 29.32 -15.38 30.70
CA ALA A 208 29.68 -16.35 29.68
C ALA A 208 31.05 -17.04 29.95
N GLY A 209 32.03 -16.34 30.55
CA GLY A 209 33.35 -16.87 30.81
C GLY A 209 33.54 -17.56 32.18
N GLY A 210 32.64 -17.34 33.15
CA GLY A 210 32.82 -17.82 34.53
C GLY A 210 31.64 -18.62 35.10
N ALA A 211 30.50 -18.61 34.46
CA ALA A 211 29.28 -19.24 34.97
C ALA A 211 28.30 -19.60 33.80
N ALA A 212 28.83 -19.96 32.63
CA ALA A 212 28.02 -20.26 31.44
C ALA A 212 27.05 -21.43 31.67
N ASP A 213 27.43 -22.39 32.56
CA ASP A 213 26.63 -23.55 32.96
C ASP A 213 25.37 -23.17 33.77
N ARG A 214 25.32 -21.94 34.30
CA ARG A 214 24.17 -21.41 35.07
C ARG A 214 23.23 -20.58 34.25
N GLY A 215 23.58 -20.29 33.01
CA GLY A 215 22.79 -19.48 32.10
C GLY A 215 21.90 -20.32 31.19
N VAL A 216 20.86 -19.66 30.64
CA VAL A 216 20.03 -20.20 29.56
C VAL A 216 19.95 -19.16 28.47
N SER A 217 20.57 -19.44 27.34
CA SER A 217 20.58 -18.48 26.22
C SER A 217 19.23 -18.43 25.52
N ALA A 218 18.57 -17.28 25.61
CA ALA A 218 17.32 -17.01 24.87
C ALA A 218 17.54 -17.05 23.34
N ILE A 219 18.73 -16.63 22.86
CA ILE A 219 19.10 -16.68 21.44
C ILE A 219 19.22 -18.14 20.97
N ALA A 220 19.83 -19.01 21.78
CA ALA A 220 19.91 -20.44 21.45
C ALA A 220 18.53 -21.10 21.39
N LEU A 221 17.64 -20.79 22.34
CA LEU A 221 16.25 -21.27 22.33
C LEU A 221 15.50 -20.78 21.09
N ALA A 222 15.66 -19.52 20.73
CA ALA A 222 15.05 -18.96 19.50
C ALA A 222 15.61 -19.66 18.24
N GLY A 223 16.93 -19.94 18.21
CA GLY A 223 17.56 -20.67 17.10
C GLY A 223 17.00 -22.08 16.93
N LEU A 224 16.82 -22.83 18.02
CA LEU A 224 16.19 -24.15 18.00
C LEU A 224 14.75 -24.09 17.49
N ALA A 225 13.95 -23.15 17.97
CA ALA A 225 12.58 -22.97 17.51
C ALA A 225 12.51 -22.58 16.01
N ILE A 226 13.42 -21.75 15.53
CA ILE A 226 13.54 -21.43 14.10
C ILE A 226 13.91 -22.68 13.29
N GLN A 227 14.87 -23.46 13.76
CA GLN A 227 15.25 -24.71 13.11
C GLN A 227 14.06 -25.66 13.00
N ASP A 228 13.27 -25.83 14.06
CA ASP A 228 12.09 -26.68 14.07
C ASP A 228 11.03 -26.19 13.06
N LEU A 229 10.78 -24.89 13.00
CA LEU A 229 9.87 -24.32 12.00
C LEU A 229 10.32 -24.59 10.57
N VAL A 230 11.61 -24.41 10.29
CA VAL A 230 12.19 -24.65 8.96
C VAL A 230 12.17 -26.14 8.62
N SER A 231 12.66 -26.99 9.52
CA SER A 231 12.71 -28.45 9.32
C SER A 231 11.33 -29.07 9.22
N GLY A 232 10.35 -28.52 9.95
CA GLY A 232 8.95 -28.93 9.90
C GLY A 232 8.21 -28.46 8.64
N GLY A 233 8.90 -27.73 7.72
CA GLY A 233 8.32 -27.25 6.47
C GLY A 233 7.30 -26.13 6.65
N TRP A 234 7.47 -25.29 7.69
CA TRP A 234 6.63 -24.13 7.94
C TRP A 234 7.21 -22.82 7.39
N HIS A 235 8.46 -22.79 6.94
CA HIS A 235 9.07 -21.61 6.36
C HIS A 235 8.89 -21.58 4.83
N GLY A 236 8.61 -20.41 4.26
CA GLY A 236 8.32 -20.25 2.84
C GLY A 236 6.88 -20.62 2.48
N GLU A 237 6.66 -21.13 1.29
CA GLU A 237 5.37 -21.66 0.84
C GLU A 237 5.22 -23.11 1.29
N PHE A 238 4.05 -23.46 1.78
CA PHE A 238 3.75 -24.83 2.21
C PHE A 238 2.33 -25.25 1.83
N LEU A 239 2.12 -26.56 1.70
CA LEU A 239 0.82 -27.17 1.43
C LEU A 239 0.41 -28.06 2.61
N ARG A 240 -0.71 -27.75 3.26
CA ARG A 240 -1.28 -28.57 4.34
C ARG A 240 -2.78 -28.69 4.22
N GLY A 241 -3.29 -29.92 4.33
CA GLY A 241 -4.73 -30.18 4.19
C GLY A 241 -5.32 -29.68 2.88
N GLY A 242 -4.57 -29.74 1.77
CA GLY A 242 -4.99 -29.23 0.47
C GLY A 242 -5.02 -27.68 0.34
N LYS A 243 -4.51 -26.96 1.34
CA LYS A 243 -4.46 -25.49 1.34
C LYS A 243 -3.02 -25.01 1.25
N VAL A 244 -2.79 -24.05 0.38
CA VAL A 244 -1.50 -23.34 0.28
C VAL A 244 -1.45 -22.25 1.33
N GLY A 245 -0.33 -22.18 2.05
CA GLY A 245 -0.01 -21.13 2.99
C GLY A 245 1.42 -20.63 2.80
N THR A 246 1.74 -19.50 3.42
CA THR A 246 3.11 -18.96 3.48
C THR A 246 3.43 -18.56 4.90
N CYS A 247 4.68 -18.75 5.31
CA CYS A 247 5.20 -18.28 6.59
C CYS A 247 6.58 -17.68 6.36
N ASN A 248 6.81 -16.50 6.91
CA ASN A 248 8.10 -15.84 6.84
C ASN A 248 8.60 -15.47 8.23
N LEU A 249 9.86 -15.77 8.49
CA LEU A 249 10.61 -15.32 9.68
C LEU A 249 11.14 -13.92 9.35
N ALA A 250 10.38 -12.89 9.75
CA ALA A 250 10.61 -11.54 9.26
C ALA A 250 11.68 -10.77 10.05
N THR A 251 11.66 -10.89 11.38
CA THR A 251 12.58 -10.16 12.26
C THR A 251 12.99 -11.02 13.45
N ILE A 252 14.20 -10.81 13.92
CA ILE A 252 14.70 -11.33 15.18
C ILE A 252 15.47 -10.21 15.91
N HIS A 253 15.24 -10.08 17.21
CA HIS A 253 15.95 -9.14 18.06
C HIS A 253 16.47 -9.89 19.27
N GLY A 254 17.72 -9.66 19.60
CA GLY A 254 18.39 -10.28 20.73
C GLY A 254 18.99 -9.26 21.69
N SER A 255 19.74 -9.74 22.69
CA SER A 255 20.45 -8.89 23.63
C SER A 255 21.64 -8.17 22.97
N ASP A 256 21.93 -6.96 23.41
CA ASP A 256 23.11 -6.18 22.99
C ASP A 256 24.38 -6.56 23.78
N ALA A 257 24.29 -7.41 24.81
CA ALA A 257 25.40 -7.81 25.61
C ALA A 257 26.07 -9.10 25.08
N THR A 258 27.35 -9.02 24.71
CA THR A 258 28.12 -10.14 24.11
C THR A 258 28.73 -11.08 25.13
N ASN A 259 28.85 -10.66 26.41
CA ASN A 259 29.46 -11.41 27.50
C ASN A 259 28.46 -12.04 28.49
N VAL A 260 27.18 -12.09 28.11
CA VAL A 260 26.09 -12.67 28.88
C VAL A 260 25.42 -13.78 28.05
N VAL A 261 25.19 -14.93 28.68
CA VAL A 261 24.50 -16.07 28.08
C VAL A 261 22.98 -15.85 28.11
#